data_f5bd3ac94de01820fba9e4a23b83d819
#
_entry.id   f5bd3ac94de01820fba9e4a23b83d819
#
_cell.length_a   1.000
_cell.length_b   1.000
_cell.length_c   1.000
_cell.angle_alpha   90.00
_cell.angle_beta   90.00
_cell.angle_gamma   90.00
#
_symmetry.space_group_name_H-M   'P 1'
#
loop_
_entity.id
_entity.type
_entity.pdbx_description
1 polymer ?
#
loop_
_entity_poly.entity_id
_entity_poly.type
_entity_poly.pdbx_seq_one_letter_code
_entity_poly.pdbx_strand_id
1 'polypeptide(L)'
;MSEGPEVKIIADKILASLYGKKIEDIIFKNMNIDIKNRIIGSELKEIKTFGKNIVIKFSSGIYLRNHMMMWGKWKIYDRYENDNGLAIPPVRAIWKKKSVLVKNVRDVRNDSRLRLTIITKEKVLVEFNGPILQFSIDNPAEKEPIKSLGPDCLDEIFNLDEAKKRLQTKPQLLISEALLDQKIISGIGNKYKSEILFICRISPFKLISKLDQTEERILFERIPKILKYGYKNFGRTRHLLENEKNSWNTRHWVFRRSGKLCWICKSMIKSERTVTSRSTFWCPKCQQ
;
A
#
# COMPACT_ATOMS: atom_id res chain seq x y z
N MET A 1 7.56 0.30 1.64
CA MET A 1 6.55 -0.68 2.08
C MET A 1 5.20 -0.05 1.77
N SER A 2 4.39 -0.74 0.98
CA SER A 2 3.05 -0.27 0.61
C SER A 2 2.04 -0.95 1.54
N GLU A 3 1.31 -0.15 2.32
CA GLU A 3 0.21 -0.57 3.18
C GLU A 3 -1.09 0.00 2.60
N GLY A 4 -2.24 -0.32 3.12
CA GLY A 4 -3.54 0.02 2.53
C GLY A 4 -3.63 1.45 1.96
N PRO A 5 -3.32 2.50 2.74
CA PRO A 5 -3.35 3.87 2.24
C PRO A 5 -2.44 4.14 1.05
N GLU A 6 -1.21 3.63 1.04
CA GLU A 6 -0.31 3.80 -0.12
C GLU A 6 -0.78 3.01 -1.34
N VAL A 7 -1.38 1.83 -1.11
CA VAL A 7 -1.94 1.01 -2.20
C VAL A 7 -3.11 1.75 -2.85
N LYS A 8 -4.01 2.32 -2.05
CA LYS A 8 -5.13 3.14 -2.55
C LYS A 8 -4.65 4.36 -3.33
N ILE A 9 -3.66 5.10 -2.83
CA ILE A 9 -3.05 6.25 -3.53
C ILE A 9 -2.50 5.83 -4.92
N ILE A 10 -1.88 4.65 -4.98
CA ILE A 10 -1.34 4.14 -6.25
C ILE A 10 -2.47 3.74 -7.18
N ALA A 11 -3.51 3.06 -6.69
CA ALA A 11 -4.68 2.70 -7.48
C ALA A 11 -5.37 3.93 -8.09
N ASP A 12 -5.54 5.00 -7.31
CA ASP A 12 -6.14 6.25 -7.80
C ASP A 12 -5.27 6.92 -8.88
N LYS A 13 -3.94 6.87 -8.75
CA LYS A 13 -3.02 7.38 -9.79
C LYS A 13 -3.08 6.54 -11.06
N ILE A 14 -3.19 5.22 -10.95
CA ILE A 14 -3.36 4.34 -12.11
C ILE A 14 -4.69 4.65 -12.79
N LEU A 15 -5.78 4.76 -12.03
CA LEU A 15 -7.09 5.13 -12.54
C LEU A 15 -7.04 6.44 -13.31
N ALA A 16 -6.53 7.51 -12.70
CA ALA A 16 -6.42 8.82 -13.33
C ALA A 16 -5.56 8.82 -14.62
N SER A 17 -4.62 7.88 -14.72
CA SER A 17 -3.72 7.78 -15.88
C SER A 17 -4.28 6.95 -17.02
N LEU A 18 -5.14 5.95 -16.72
CA LEU A 18 -5.68 5.00 -17.71
C LEU A 18 -7.16 5.25 -18.04
N TYR A 19 -7.86 6.08 -17.26
CA TYR A 19 -9.30 6.31 -17.48
C TYR A 19 -9.58 6.83 -18.89
N GLY A 20 -10.48 6.14 -19.60
CA GLY A 20 -10.86 6.48 -20.98
C GLY A 20 -9.75 6.30 -22.02
N LYS A 21 -8.68 5.58 -21.69
CA LYS A 21 -7.55 5.36 -22.61
C LYS A 21 -7.47 3.89 -23.01
N LYS A 22 -7.33 3.66 -24.34
CA LYS A 22 -7.09 2.33 -24.88
C LYS A 22 -5.68 1.87 -24.60
N ILE A 23 -5.54 0.61 -24.24
CA ILE A 23 -4.25 -0.05 -24.06
C ILE A 23 -3.69 -0.38 -25.44
N GLU A 24 -2.56 0.19 -25.80
CA GLU A 24 -1.88 -0.10 -27.08
C GLU A 24 -0.94 -1.30 -26.98
N ASP A 25 -0.30 -1.48 -25.83
CA ASP A 25 0.51 -2.67 -25.57
C ASP A 25 0.60 -2.95 -24.07
N ILE A 26 0.84 -4.22 -23.73
CA ILE A 26 1.12 -4.67 -22.39
C ILE A 26 2.28 -5.65 -22.42
N ILE A 27 3.28 -5.44 -21.58
CA ILE A 27 4.51 -6.24 -21.53
C ILE A 27 4.63 -6.82 -20.14
N PHE A 28 4.56 -8.14 -20.05
CA PHE A 28 4.74 -8.91 -18.82
C PHE A 28 5.49 -10.20 -19.18
N LYS A 29 6.49 -10.56 -18.40
CA LYS A 29 7.31 -11.76 -18.66
C LYS A 29 6.43 -13.01 -18.61
N ASN A 30 6.52 -13.85 -19.62
CA ASN A 30 5.73 -15.10 -19.77
C ASN A 30 4.21 -14.87 -19.77
N MET A 31 3.74 -13.75 -20.31
CA MET A 31 2.32 -13.49 -20.46
C MET A 31 1.71 -14.43 -21.51
N ASN A 32 0.56 -15.01 -21.18
CA ASN A 32 -0.24 -15.76 -22.15
C ASN A 32 -0.67 -14.83 -23.28
N ILE A 33 -0.46 -15.28 -24.53
CA ILE A 33 -0.71 -14.46 -25.72
C ILE A 33 -2.20 -14.12 -25.90
N ASP A 34 -3.11 -15.02 -25.55
CA ASP A 34 -4.55 -14.77 -25.66
C ASP A 34 -5.00 -13.69 -24.68
N ILE A 35 -4.47 -13.72 -23.45
CA ILE A 35 -4.72 -12.67 -22.44
C ILE A 35 -4.19 -11.33 -22.94
N LYS A 36 -2.97 -11.31 -23.50
CA LYS A 36 -2.38 -10.11 -24.08
C LYS A 36 -3.26 -9.53 -25.17
N ASN A 37 -3.64 -10.35 -26.15
CA ASN A 37 -4.47 -9.93 -27.30
C ASN A 37 -5.83 -9.39 -26.86
N ARG A 38 -6.43 -9.96 -25.81
CA ARG A 38 -7.69 -9.46 -25.24
C ARG A 38 -7.54 -8.11 -24.53
N ILE A 39 -6.37 -7.82 -23.95
CA ILE A 39 -6.13 -6.54 -23.26
C ILE A 39 -5.81 -5.43 -24.26
N ILE A 40 -5.09 -5.72 -25.34
CA ILE A 40 -4.78 -4.71 -26.38
C ILE A 40 -6.10 -4.21 -26.98
N GLY A 41 -6.23 -2.89 -27.12
CA GLY A 41 -7.43 -2.20 -27.59
C GLY A 41 -8.52 -2.02 -26.52
N SER A 42 -8.41 -2.71 -25.37
CA SER A 42 -9.34 -2.52 -24.26
C SER A 42 -9.02 -1.27 -23.44
N GLU A 43 -9.92 -0.91 -22.54
CA GLU A 43 -9.80 0.20 -21.60
C GLU A 43 -9.84 -0.31 -20.17
N LEU A 44 -9.34 0.50 -19.23
CA LEU A 44 -9.57 0.25 -17.80
C LEU A 44 -11.05 0.49 -17.49
N LYS A 45 -11.76 -0.55 -17.07
CA LYS A 45 -13.18 -0.48 -16.69
C LYS A 45 -13.34 -0.13 -15.22
N GLU A 46 -12.55 -0.74 -14.36
CA GLU A 46 -12.65 -0.58 -12.92
C GLU A 46 -11.29 -0.82 -12.25
N ILE A 47 -11.03 -0.13 -11.15
CA ILE A 47 -9.92 -0.42 -10.25
C ILE A 47 -10.42 -0.38 -8.82
N LYS A 48 -10.12 -1.43 -8.06
CA LYS A 48 -10.45 -1.55 -6.63
C LYS A 48 -9.25 -1.96 -5.82
N THR A 49 -9.24 -1.57 -4.56
CA THR A 49 -8.26 -2.05 -3.58
C THR A 49 -8.93 -2.96 -2.57
N PHE A 50 -8.21 -4.02 -2.16
CA PHE A 50 -8.65 -4.96 -1.13
C PHE A 50 -7.46 -5.13 -0.18
N GLY A 51 -7.46 -4.41 0.93
CA GLY A 51 -6.32 -4.32 1.83
C GLY A 51 -5.08 -3.79 1.13
N LYS A 52 -4.13 -4.69 0.83
CA LYS A 52 -2.88 -4.34 0.14
C LYS A 52 -2.83 -4.82 -1.31
N ASN A 53 -3.95 -5.28 -1.85
CA ASN A 53 -4.07 -5.70 -3.24
C ASN A 53 -4.70 -4.59 -4.08
N ILE A 54 -4.25 -4.46 -5.31
CA ILE A 54 -4.91 -3.71 -6.38
C ILE A 54 -5.52 -4.73 -7.34
N VAL A 55 -6.77 -4.55 -7.70
CA VAL A 55 -7.46 -5.33 -8.72
C VAL A 55 -7.92 -4.38 -9.81
N ILE A 56 -7.42 -4.56 -11.02
CA ILE A 56 -7.79 -3.83 -12.22
C ILE A 56 -8.66 -4.74 -13.06
N LYS A 57 -9.81 -4.23 -13.52
CA LYS A 57 -10.67 -4.88 -14.51
C LYS A 57 -10.58 -4.12 -15.83
N PHE A 58 -10.21 -4.83 -16.90
CA PHE A 58 -10.24 -4.28 -18.25
C PHE A 58 -11.63 -4.50 -18.89
N SER A 59 -11.99 -3.67 -19.87
CA SER A 59 -13.26 -3.80 -20.60
C SER A 59 -13.38 -5.12 -21.37
N SER A 60 -12.27 -5.76 -21.67
CA SER A 60 -12.19 -7.13 -22.25
C SER A 60 -12.62 -8.25 -21.30
N GLY A 61 -12.93 -7.95 -20.03
CA GLY A 61 -13.25 -8.94 -19.01
C GLY A 61 -12.03 -9.58 -18.33
N ILE A 62 -10.81 -9.19 -18.71
CA ILE A 62 -9.59 -9.63 -18.02
C ILE A 62 -9.39 -8.82 -16.75
N TYR A 63 -8.92 -9.50 -15.70
CA TYR A 63 -8.50 -8.90 -14.44
C TYR A 63 -6.98 -8.97 -14.29
N LEU A 64 -6.40 -7.96 -13.65
CA LEU A 64 -5.04 -7.95 -13.14
C LEU A 64 -5.08 -7.74 -11.63
N ARG A 65 -4.59 -8.72 -10.87
CA ARG A 65 -4.30 -8.58 -9.44
C ARG A 65 -2.84 -8.25 -9.24
N ASN A 66 -2.55 -7.20 -8.48
CA ASN A 66 -1.20 -6.83 -8.05
C ASN A 66 -1.12 -6.73 -6.53
N HIS A 67 -0.10 -7.34 -5.95
CA HIS A 67 0.29 -7.12 -4.56
C HIS A 67 1.77 -6.75 -4.51
N MET A 68 2.07 -5.50 -4.21
CA MET A 68 3.42 -4.92 -4.27
C MET A 68 4.40 -5.45 -3.22
N MET A 69 3.92 -6.13 -2.17
CA MET A 69 4.73 -6.59 -1.04
C MET A 69 5.60 -5.45 -0.46
N MET A 70 6.89 -5.71 -0.21
CA MET A 70 7.79 -4.72 0.40
C MET A 70 8.46 -3.79 -0.60
N TRP A 71 8.67 -4.24 -1.84
CA TRP A 71 9.56 -3.58 -2.80
C TRP A 71 8.87 -3.13 -4.09
N GLY A 72 7.66 -3.63 -4.35
CA GLY A 72 6.88 -3.25 -5.54
C GLY A 72 6.60 -1.75 -5.60
N LYS A 73 6.69 -1.18 -6.81
CA LYS A 73 6.47 0.25 -7.06
C LYS A 73 5.93 0.46 -8.44
N TRP A 74 4.86 1.24 -8.54
CA TRP A 74 4.39 1.77 -9.79
C TRP A 74 5.04 3.12 -10.11
N LYS A 75 5.36 3.32 -11.39
CA LYS A 75 5.79 4.59 -11.97
C LYS A 75 4.92 4.88 -13.19
N ILE A 76 4.57 6.13 -13.36
CA ILE A 76 3.73 6.61 -14.44
C ILE A 76 4.51 7.70 -15.16
N TYR A 77 4.59 7.57 -16.48
CA TYR A 77 5.33 8.46 -17.36
C TYR A 77 4.44 8.99 -18.46
N ASP A 78 4.69 10.22 -18.90
CA ASP A 78 4.14 10.73 -20.13
C ASP A 78 4.85 10.07 -21.29
N ARG A 79 4.10 9.79 -22.36
CA ARG A 79 4.65 9.28 -23.60
C ARG A 79 4.76 10.44 -24.59
N TYR A 80 5.93 10.62 -25.15
CA TYR A 80 6.17 11.57 -26.23
C TYR A 80 6.52 10.79 -27.50
N GLU A 81 5.88 11.10 -28.60
CA GLU A 81 6.25 10.62 -29.92
C GLU A 81 7.38 11.51 -30.45
N ASN A 82 8.56 10.95 -30.63
CA ASN A 82 9.62 11.54 -31.46
C ASN A 82 9.67 10.79 -32.77
N ASP A 83 10.15 11.41 -33.86
CA ASP A 83 10.23 10.89 -35.23
C ASP A 83 10.92 9.51 -35.39
N ASN A 84 11.55 8.99 -34.34
CA ASN A 84 12.24 7.70 -34.28
C ASN A 84 11.56 6.64 -33.40
N GLY A 85 10.24 6.74 -33.16
CA GLY A 85 9.49 5.78 -32.34
C GLY A 85 9.49 6.09 -30.84
N LEU A 86 8.82 5.27 -30.07
CA LEU A 86 8.54 5.42 -28.64
C LEU A 86 9.71 5.95 -27.80
N ALA A 87 9.70 7.23 -27.50
CA ALA A 87 10.54 7.78 -26.43
C ALA A 87 9.72 7.83 -25.13
N ILE A 88 10.15 7.07 -24.13
CA ILE A 88 9.80 7.38 -22.74
C ILE A 88 10.65 8.60 -22.39
N PRO A 89 10.06 9.68 -21.83
CA PRO A 89 10.84 10.83 -21.43
C PRO A 89 11.92 10.43 -20.44
N PRO A 90 13.03 11.17 -20.39
CA PRO A 90 14.09 10.91 -19.45
C PRO A 90 13.54 10.93 -18.03
N VAL A 91 13.48 9.76 -17.42
CA VAL A 91 12.99 9.62 -16.06
C VAL A 91 14.11 9.98 -15.11
N ARG A 92 13.91 11.03 -14.32
CA ARG A 92 14.73 11.23 -13.12
C ARG A 92 14.41 10.12 -12.12
N ALA A 93 15.14 9.03 -12.20
CA ALA A 93 15.14 8.01 -11.17
C ALA A 93 15.78 8.62 -9.91
N ILE A 94 14.96 9.08 -8.97
CA ILE A 94 15.43 9.55 -7.66
C ILE A 94 15.82 8.33 -6.82
N TRP A 95 17.00 7.82 -7.08
CA TRP A 95 17.71 6.94 -6.18
C TRP A 95 19.07 7.55 -5.87
N LYS A 96 19.27 7.95 -4.59
CA LYS A 96 20.53 8.47 -4.05
C LYS A 96 21.19 9.55 -4.93
N LYS A 97 20.76 10.80 -4.78
CA LYS A 97 21.45 12.06 -5.20
C LYS A 97 22.05 12.14 -6.62
N LYS A 98 21.85 11.16 -7.49
CA LYS A 98 22.22 11.24 -8.92
C LYS A 98 21.00 10.94 -9.77
N SER A 99 20.56 11.93 -10.54
CA SER A 99 19.58 11.76 -11.59
C SER A 99 20.21 10.98 -12.74
N VAL A 100 19.81 9.72 -12.92
CA VAL A 100 20.13 8.98 -14.15
C VAL A 100 19.05 9.29 -15.15
N LEU A 101 19.43 9.90 -16.26
CA LEU A 101 18.54 10.10 -17.39
C LEU A 101 18.33 8.74 -18.09
N VAL A 102 17.12 8.21 -17.99
CA VAL A 102 16.72 7.07 -18.82
C VAL A 102 16.39 7.61 -20.21
N LYS A 103 17.28 7.36 -21.17
CA LYS A 103 17.23 8.04 -22.48
C LYS A 103 16.19 7.45 -23.44
N ASN A 104 15.67 6.21 -23.20
CA ASN A 104 14.64 5.59 -24.05
C ASN A 104 13.94 4.38 -23.38
N VAL A 105 12.91 3.85 -24.04
CA VAL A 105 12.15 2.65 -23.59
C VAL A 105 13.02 1.39 -23.44
N ARG A 106 14.10 1.28 -24.24
CA ARG A 106 15.03 0.14 -24.15
C ARG A 106 15.71 0.08 -22.79
N ASP A 107 16.03 1.25 -22.18
CA ASP A 107 16.67 1.30 -20.87
C ASP A 107 15.76 0.81 -19.75
N VAL A 108 14.45 1.04 -19.86
CA VAL A 108 13.46 0.52 -18.91
C VAL A 108 13.26 -0.98 -19.12
N ARG A 109 13.22 -1.45 -20.36
CA ARG A 109 13.05 -2.89 -20.69
C ARG A 109 14.19 -3.76 -20.19
N ASN A 110 15.40 -3.22 -20.09
CA ASN A 110 16.58 -3.92 -19.60
C ASN A 110 16.74 -3.87 -18.08
N ASP A 111 15.86 -3.15 -17.35
CA ASP A 111 15.89 -3.14 -15.89
C ASP A 111 15.39 -4.49 -15.35
N SER A 112 16.27 -5.24 -14.71
CA SER A 112 15.94 -6.56 -14.12
C SER A 112 14.80 -6.52 -13.07
N ARG A 113 14.50 -5.34 -12.56
CA ARG A 113 13.41 -5.09 -11.60
C ARG A 113 12.05 -4.92 -12.28
N LEU A 114 12.03 -4.69 -13.59
CA LEU A 114 10.80 -4.53 -14.36
C LEU A 114 9.95 -5.80 -14.28
N ARG A 115 8.66 -5.63 -13.99
CA ARG A 115 7.68 -6.71 -13.92
C ARG A 115 6.57 -6.54 -14.94
N LEU A 116 6.01 -5.34 -15.06
CA LEU A 116 4.89 -5.05 -15.93
C LEU A 116 5.05 -3.66 -16.56
N THR A 117 4.72 -3.55 -17.84
CA THR A 117 4.54 -2.26 -18.54
C THR A 117 3.17 -2.24 -19.20
N ILE A 118 2.40 -1.16 -18.99
CA ILE A 118 1.13 -0.87 -19.68
C ILE A 118 1.34 0.40 -20.48
N ILE A 119 1.03 0.35 -21.77
CA ILE A 119 1.28 1.44 -22.73
C ILE A 119 -0.06 1.90 -23.31
N THR A 120 -0.29 3.20 -23.25
CA THR A 120 -1.37 3.89 -23.94
C THR A 120 -0.78 4.94 -24.89
N LYS A 121 -1.62 5.62 -25.68
CA LYS A 121 -1.15 6.71 -26.57
C LYS A 121 -0.38 7.81 -25.81
N GLU A 122 -0.75 8.11 -24.57
CA GLU A 122 -0.22 9.25 -23.83
C GLU A 122 0.61 8.88 -22.59
N LYS A 123 0.46 7.68 -22.07
CA LYS A 123 1.07 7.27 -20.79
C LYS A 123 1.73 5.90 -20.89
N VAL A 124 2.80 5.76 -20.13
CA VAL A 124 3.45 4.47 -19.87
C VAL A 124 3.47 4.23 -18.37
N LEU A 125 2.83 3.16 -17.94
CA LEU A 125 2.80 2.73 -16.55
C LEU A 125 3.71 1.53 -16.38
N VAL A 126 4.56 1.58 -15.38
CA VAL A 126 5.56 0.53 -15.13
C VAL A 126 5.51 0.10 -13.68
N GLU A 127 5.47 -1.22 -13.48
CA GLU A 127 5.60 -1.82 -12.16
C GLU A 127 6.98 -2.47 -12.01
N PHE A 128 7.68 -2.12 -10.94
CA PHE A 128 8.99 -2.64 -10.58
C PHE A 128 8.94 -3.45 -9.29
N ASN A 129 9.66 -4.57 -9.25
CA ASN A 129 9.86 -5.40 -8.05
C ASN A 129 8.58 -5.98 -7.41
N GLY A 130 7.41 -5.84 -8.01
CA GLY A 130 6.18 -6.43 -7.49
C GLY A 130 6.18 -7.94 -7.72
N PRO A 131 6.22 -8.75 -6.66
CA PRO A 131 6.35 -10.19 -6.85
C PRO A 131 5.04 -10.86 -7.25
N ILE A 132 3.90 -10.20 -7.03
CA ILE A 132 2.58 -10.77 -7.32
C ILE A 132 1.88 -9.90 -8.35
N LEU A 133 1.84 -10.43 -9.58
CA LEU A 133 1.10 -9.92 -10.72
C LEU A 133 0.41 -11.12 -11.36
N GLN A 134 -0.91 -11.15 -11.31
CA GLN A 134 -1.72 -12.27 -11.78
C GLN A 134 -2.82 -11.77 -12.70
N PHE A 135 -2.83 -12.29 -13.92
CA PHE A 135 -3.91 -12.07 -14.87
C PHE A 135 -4.91 -13.23 -14.80
N SER A 136 -6.19 -12.93 -14.87
CA SER A 136 -7.26 -13.93 -14.84
C SER A 136 -8.50 -13.44 -15.58
N ILE A 137 -9.34 -14.39 -15.99
CA ILE A 137 -10.71 -14.13 -16.45
C ILE A 137 -11.69 -14.09 -15.29
N ASP A 138 -11.39 -14.80 -14.20
CA ASP A 138 -12.18 -14.80 -12.98
C ASP A 138 -11.87 -13.56 -12.15
N ASN A 139 -12.87 -13.08 -11.40
CA ASN A 139 -12.71 -11.96 -10.48
C ASN A 139 -11.83 -12.36 -9.28
N PRO A 140 -10.65 -11.76 -9.09
CA PRO A 140 -9.78 -12.10 -7.97
C PRO A 140 -10.37 -11.79 -6.60
N ALA A 141 -11.38 -10.91 -6.51
CA ALA A 141 -12.05 -10.59 -5.26
C ALA A 141 -12.85 -11.77 -4.69
N GLU A 142 -13.25 -12.71 -5.54
CA GLU A 142 -14.03 -13.90 -5.18
C GLU A 142 -13.14 -15.11 -4.87
N LYS A 143 -11.84 -14.97 -5.01
CA LYS A 143 -10.84 -16.04 -4.83
C LYS A 143 -9.90 -15.74 -3.65
N GLU A 144 -9.28 -16.79 -3.12
CA GLU A 144 -8.19 -16.60 -2.16
C GLU A 144 -6.97 -15.94 -2.81
N PRO A 145 -6.25 -15.12 -2.08
CA PRO A 145 -6.41 -14.77 -0.66
C PRO A 145 -7.33 -13.56 -0.41
N ILE A 146 -7.94 -12.94 -1.43
CA ILE A 146 -8.74 -11.72 -1.23
C ILE A 146 -10.05 -12.04 -0.51
N LYS A 147 -10.70 -13.14 -0.88
CA LYS A 147 -11.99 -13.55 -0.32
C LYS A 147 -11.98 -13.67 1.22
N SER A 148 -10.86 -14.08 1.81
CA SER A 148 -10.74 -14.24 3.26
C SER A 148 -10.26 -12.99 4.01
N LEU A 149 -10.01 -11.88 3.32
CA LEU A 149 -9.59 -10.65 3.98
C LEU A 149 -10.66 -10.13 4.95
N GLY A 150 -10.19 -9.52 6.02
CA GLY A 150 -11.03 -8.76 6.92
C GLY A 150 -11.47 -7.43 6.31
N PRO A 151 -12.41 -6.72 6.97
CA PRO A 151 -12.89 -5.41 6.53
C PRO A 151 -11.73 -4.45 6.23
N ASP A 152 -11.84 -3.69 5.14
CA ASP A 152 -10.88 -2.65 4.77
C ASP A 152 -11.39 -1.28 5.26
N CYS A 153 -10.57 -0.60 6.08
CA CYS A 153 -10.94 0.71 6.63
C CYS A 153 -10.98 1.84 5.59
N LEU A 154 -10.51 1.59 4.38
CA LEU A 154 -10.54 2.54 3.28
C LEU A 154 -11.73 2.31 2.35
N ASP A 155 -12.50 1.25 2.54
CA ASP A 155 -13.77 1.06 1.86
C ASP A 155 -14.77 2.14 2.30
N GLU A 156 -15.73 2.44 1.44
CA GLU A 156 -16.80 3.39 1.74
C GLU A 156 -17.62 2.93 2.94
N ILE A 157 -17.89 1.63 3.00
CA ILE A 157 -18.62 0.98 4.10
C ILE A 157 -17.65 0.07 4.85
N PHE A 158 -17.05 0.60 5.92
CA PHE A 158 -16.23 -0.20 6.84
C PHE A 158 -17.10 -0.93 7.85
N ASN A 159 -17.11 -2.26 7.78
CA ASN A 159 -17.84 -3.09 8.74
C ASN A 159 -17.06 -3.23 10.05
N LEU A 160 -17.31 -2.31 10.98
CA LEU A 160 -16.65 -2.24 12.28
C LEU A 160 -16.98 -3.46 13.16
N ASP A 161 -18.23 -3.91 13.14
CA ASP A 161 -18.67 -5.01 14.03
C ASP A 161 -18.05 -6.34 13.58
N GLU A 162 -17.93 -6.56 12.29
CA GLU A 162 -17.22 -7.73 11.76
C GLU A 162 -15.72 -7.71 12.14
N ALA A 163 -15.07 -6.53 12.08
CA ALA A 163 -13.69 -6.39 12.50
C ALA A 163 -13.50 -6.68 13.99
N LYS A 164 -14.40 -6.19 14.85
CA LYS A 164 -14.42 -6.49 16.29
C LYS A 164 -14.61 -7.98 16.55
N LYS A 165 -15.63 -8.59 15.93
CA LYS A 165 -15.90 -10.02 16.06
C LYS A 165 -14.69 -10.85 15.70
N ARG A 166 -14.01 -10.57 14.58
CA ARG A 166 -12.81 -11.28 14.16
C ARG A 166 -11.64 -11.08 15.14
N LEU A 167 -11.47 -9.88 15.69
CA LEU A 167 -10.46 -9.62 16.71
C LEU A 167 -10.69 -10.51 17.95
N GLN A 168 -11.91 -10.55 18.43
CA GLN A 168 -12.29 -11.30 19.65
C GLN A 168 -12.15 -12.82 19.50
N THR A 169 -12.09 -13.36 18.26
CA THR A 169 -11.77 -14.78 18.05
C THR A 169 -10.32 -15.15 18.37
N LYS A 170 -9.45 -14.19 18.66
CA LYS A 170 -8.02 -14.39 18.87
C LYS A 170 -7.54 -13.84 20.23
N PRO A 171 -8.18 -14.17 21.35
CA PRO A 171 -7.96 -13.52 22.66
C PRO A 171 -6.52 -13.62 23.18
N GLN A 172 -5.77 -14.65 22.75
CA GLN A 172 -4.39 -14.91 23.19
C GLN A 172 -3.32 -14.25 22.30
N LEU A 173 -3.70 -13.59 21.20
CA LEU A 173 -2.73 -12.84 20.41
C LEU A 173 -2.40 -11.50 21.08
N LEU A 174 -1.17 -11.04 20.86
CA LEU A 174 -0.80 -9.65 21.13
C LEU A 174 -1.55 -8.74 20.17
N ILE A 175 -2.02 -7.60 20.66
CA ILE A 175 -2.72 -6.62 19.82
C ILE A 175 -1.89 -6.16 18.61
N SER A 176 -0.57 -6.08 18.78
CA SER A 176 0.33 -5.76 17.66
C SER A 176 0.39 -6.83 16.58
N GLU A 177 0.16 -8.08 16.91
CA GLU A 177 0.11 -9.19 15.94
C GLU A 177 -1.25 -9.27 15.28
N ALA A 178 -2.31 -9.13 16.07
CA ALA A 178 -3.68 -9.10 15.55
C ALA A 178 -3.90 -8.00 14.50
N LEU A 179 -3.35 -6.81 14.72
CA LEU A 179 -3.42 -5.70 13.74
C LEU A 179 -2.62 -5.97 12.45
N LEU A 180 -1.73 -6.94 12.41
CA LEU A 180 -1.03 -7.37 11.20
C LEU A 180 -1.76 -8.48 10.44
N ASP A 181 -2.69 -9.17 11.10
CA ASP A 181 -3.49 -10.22 10.49
C ASP A 181 -4.52 -9.62 9.53
N GLN A 182 -4.28 -9.81 8.24
CA GLN A 182 -5.13 -9.27 7.18
C GLN A 182 -6.53 -9.90 7.16
N LYS A 183 -6.73 -11.02 7.86
CA LYS A 183 -8.05 -11.66 8.03
C LYS A 183 -8.88 -10.98 9.12
N ILE A 184 -8.27 -10.24 10.04
CA ILE A 184 -8.96 -9.47 11.08
C ILE A 184 -9.34 -8.10 10.53
N ILE A 185 -8.34 -7.31 10.11
CA ILE A 185 -8.53 -6.01 9.46
C ILE A 185 -7.53 -5.91 8.33
N SER A 186 -8.00 -5.72 7.11
CA SER A 186 -7.12 -5.65 5.96
C SER A 186 -6.50 -4.25 5.80
N GLY A 187 -5.36 -4.19 5.10
CA GLY A 187 -4.66 -2.95 4.79
C GLY A 187 -3.63 -2.50 5.83
N ILE A 188 -3.77 -2.85 7.10
CA ILE A 188 -2.82 -2.49 8.15
C ILE A 188 -1.51 -3.25 7.96
N GLY A 189 -0.40 -2.53 8.01
CA GLY A 189 0.95 -3.09 8.04
C GLY A 189 1.73 -2.57 9.23
N ASN A 190 3.04 -2.78 9.19
CA ASN A 190 3.91 -2.51 10.34
C ASN A 190 3.97 -1.03 10.75
N LYS A 191 3.85 -0.14 9.78
CA LYS A 191 3.80 1.30 10.02
C LYS A 191 2.50 1.67 10.75
N TYR A 192 1.36 1.38 10.14
CA TYR A 192 0.08 1.77 10.72
C TYR A 192 -0.20 1.05 12.02
N LYS A 193 0.19 -0.21 12.19
CA LYS A 193 0.14 -0.90 13.48
C LYS A 193 0.81 -0.08 14.59
N SER A 194 2.06 0.33 14.38
CA SER A 194 2.82 1.07 15.40
C SER A 194 2.20 2.44 15.69
N GLU A 195 1.75 3.15 14.66
CA GLU A 195 1.15 4.47 14.78
C GLU A 195 -0.24 4.43 15.43
N ILE A 196 -1.07 3.44 15.08
CA ILE A 196 -2.39 3.21 15.69
C ILE A 196 -2.25 2.98 17.20
N LEU A 197 -1.41 2.02 17.57
CA LEU A 197 -1.21 1.68 18.99
C LEU A 197 -0.66 2.85 19.78
N PHE A 198 0.24 3.67 19.19
CA PHE A 198 0.73 4.89 19.84
C PHE A 198 -0.37 5.93 20.04
N ILE A 199 -1.19 6.19 19.02
CA ILE A 199 -2.26 7.18 19.08
C ILE A 199 -3.36 6.74 20.07
N CYS A 200 -3.62 5.44 20.15
CA CYS A 200 -4.55 4.84 21.08
C CYS A 200 -3.98 4.69 22.51
N ARG A 201 -2.68 4.92 22.70
CA ARG A 201 -1.95 4.73 23.97
C ARG A 201 -1.97 3.30 24.49
N ILE A 202 -2.12 2.32 23.62
CA ILE A 202 -2.18 0.89 23.96
C ILE A 202 -0.78 0.29 23.82
N SER A 203 -0.37 -0.48 24.84
CA SER A 203 0.87 -1.27 24.76
C SER A 203 0.81 -2.27 23.62
N PRO A 204 1.82 -2.32 22.72
CA PRO A 204 1.83 -3.30 21.63
C PRO A 204 1.91 -4.76 22.11
N PHE A 205 2.28 -4.99 23.35
CA PHE A 205 2.44 -6.29 23.97
C PHE A 205 1.23 -6.73 24.82
N LYS A 206 0.17 -5.94 24.82
CA LYS A 206 -1.08 -6.30 25.52
C LYS A 206 -1.79 -7.41 24.75
N LEU A 207 -2.27 -8.44 25.46
CA LEU A 207 -3.13 -9.47 24.87
C LEU A 207 -4.51 -8.88 24.53
N ILE A 208 -5.14 -9.37 23.48
CA ILE A 208 -6.51 -8.97 23.12
C ILE A 208 -7.47 -9.18 24.28
N SER A 209 -7.36 -10.32 24.99
CA SER A 209 -8.18 -10.62 26.18
C SER A 209 -7.98 -9.66 27.37
N LYS A 210 -6.96 -8.82 27.34
CA LYS A 210 -6.65 -7.84 28.37
C LYS A 210 -7.01 -6.39 27.97
N LEU A 211 -7.53 -6.19 26.77
CA LEU A 211 -8.08 -4.90 26.39
C LEU A 211 -9.35 -4.63 27.18
N ASP A 212 -9.43 -3.46 27.80
CA ASP A 212 -10.67 -3.02 28.39
C ASP A 212 -11.64 -2.43 27.33
N GLN A 213 -12.89 -2.24 27.71
CA GLN A 213 -13.92 -1.74 26.79
C GLN A 213 -13.57 -0.34 26.22
N THR A 214 -12.89 0.48 27.00
CA THR A 214 -12.50 1.85 26.59
C THR A 214 -11.38 1.77 25.54
N GLU A 215 -10.37 0.94 25.78
CA GLU A 215 -9.27 0.70 24.82
C GLU A 215 -9.79 0.13 23.52
N GLU A 216 -10.68 -0.89 23.58
CA GLU A 216 -11.28 -1.47 22.40
C GLU A 216 -12.07 -0.43 21.60
N ARG A 217 -12.92 0.36 22.28
CA ARG A 217 -13.68 1.43 21.64
C ARG A 217 -12.77 2.45 20.97
N ILE A 218 -11.76 2.96 21.69
CA ILE A 218 -10.79 3.93 21.16
C ILE A 218 -10.06 3.35 19.95
N LEU A 219 -9.61 2.09 20.03
CA LEU A 219 -8.90 1.43 18.96
C LEU A 219 -9.73 1.43 17.67
N PHE A 220 -10.96 0.95 17.73
CA PHE A 220 -11.82 0.83 16.56
C PHE A 220 -12.31 2.17 16.01
N GLU A 221 -12.49 3.19 16.85
CA GLU A 221 -12.77 4.55 16.40
C GLU A 221 -11.57 5.21 15.69
N ARG A 222 -10.35 4.90 16.12
CA ARG A 222 -9.13 5.55 15.61
C ARG A 222 -8.56 4.89 14.37
N ILE A 223 -8.68 3.56 14.22
CA ILE A 223 -8.14 2.83 13.08
C ILE A 223 -8.57 3.46 11.74
N PRO A 224 -9.86 3.59 11.41
CA PRO A 224 -10.26 4.16 10.12
C PRO A 224 -9.83 5.62 9.95
N LYS A 225 -9.84 6.42 11.03
CA LYS A 225 -9.42 7.82 11.00
C LYS A 225 -7.93 7.94 10.65
N ILE A 226 -7.08 7.08 11.24
CA ILE A 226 -5.63 7.10 11.01
C ILE A 226 -5.30 6.63 9.60
N LEU A 227 -5.96 5.58 9.09
CA LEU A 227 -5.73 5.10 7.74
C LEU A 227 -6.21 6.13 6.69
N LYS A 228 -7.40 6.71 6.89
CA LYS A 228 -7.93 7.78 6.03
C LYS A 228 -7.03 9.03 6.07
N TYR A 229 -6.49 9.39 7.25
CA TYR A 229 -5.51 10.46 7.36
C TYR A 229 -4.23 10.13 6.57
N GLY A 230 -3.71 8.91 6.72
CA GLY A 230 -2.54 8.44 5.97
C GLY A 230 -2.76 8.46 4.46
N TYR A 231 -3.94 8.08 3.99
CA TYR A 231 -4.33 8.17 2.58
C TYR A 231 -4.32 9.62 2.08
N LYS A 232 -5.01 10.52 2.77
CA LYS A 232 -5.08 11.95 2.40
C LYS A 232 -3.72 12.66 2.46
N ASN A 233 -2.79 12.19 3.29
CA ASN A 233 -1.50 12.81 3.53
C ASN A 233 -0.31 12.00 2.99
N PHE A 234 -0.52 11.21 1.92
CA PHE A 234 0.52 10.48 1.20
C PHE A 234 1.42 9.64 2.14
N GLY A 235 0.79 8.90 3.04
CA GLY A 235 1.44 7.97 3.96
C GLY A 235 2.01 8.62 5.23
N ARG A 236 1.76 9.91 5.46
CA ARG A 236 2.09 10.58 6.73
C ARG A 236 1.03 10.22 7.78
N THR A 237 1.47 10.00 9.00
CA THR A 237 0.59 9.64 10.13
C THR A 237 0.60 10.68 11.26
N ARG A 238 1.54 11.62 11.22
CA ARG A 238 1.67 12.72 12.18
C ARG A 238 1.40 14.07 11.51
N HIS A 239 0.65 14.94 12.16
CA HIS A 239 0.50 16.33 11.74
C HIS A 239 1.84 17.07 11.84
N LEU A 240 2.13 17.94 10.88
CA LEU A 240 3.23 18.89 11.01
C LEU A 240 2.79 20.02 11.95
N LEU A 241 3.69 20.43 12.82
CA LEU A 241 3.55 21.68 13.55
C LEU A 241 3.91 22.84 12.62
N GLU A 242 3.44 24.05 12.96
CA GLU A 242 3.86 25.26 12.28
C GLU A 242 5.39 25.34 12.26
N ASN A 243 5.97 25.69 11.13
CA ASN A 243 7.42 25.77 10.89
C ASN A 243 8.17 24.42 10.85
N GLU A 244 7.52 23.27 10.97
CA GLU A 244 8.19 21.98 10.75
C GLU A 244 8.36 21.68 9.27
N LYS A 245 9.62 21.39 8.86
CA LYS A 245 9.87 20.91 7.50
C LYS A 245 9.29 19.53 7.29
N ASN A 246 8.61 19.33 6.14
CA ASN A 246 8.14 18.02 5.71
C ASN A 246 9.33 17.13 5.35
N SER A 247 9.83 16.40 6.31
CA SER A 247 10.94 15.45 6.14
C SER A 247 10.55 14.04 6.51
N TRP A 248 11.36 13.06 6.16
CA TRP A 248 11.14 11.69 6.59
C TRP A 248 11.09 11.57 8.12
N ASN A 249 11.88 12.31 8.84
CA ASN A 249 11.99 12.29 10.30
C ASN A 249 10.73 12.82 11.01
N THR A 250 9.93 13.66 10.36
CA THR A 250 8.73 14.29 10.93
C THR A 250 7.42 13.62 10.53
N ARG A 251 7.46 12.55 9.69
CA ARG A 251 6.28 11.93 9.11
C ARG A 251 5.47 11.08 10.08
N HIS A 252 6.10 10.53 11.12
CA HIS A 252 5.53 9.50 11.97
C HIS A 252 5.70 9.82 13.45
N TRP A 253 4.82 9.28 14.28
CA TRP A 253 4.90 9.40 15.73
C TRP A 253 6.01 8.51 16.30
N VAL A 254 6.00 7.22 15.98
CA VAL A 254 6.94 6.22 16.50
C VAL A 254 7.61 5.36 15.42
N PHE A 255 6.95 5.15 14.27
CA PHE A 255 7.45 4.24 13.25
C PHE A 255 8.83 4.66 12.72
N ARG A 256 9.83 3.73 12.79
CA ARG A 256 11.24 3.96 12.43
C ARG A 256 11.90 5.11 13.20
N ARG A 257 11.46 5.35 14.44
CA ARG A 257 12.04 6.37 15.29
C ARG A 257 12.68 5.81 16.58
N SER A 258 13.05 4.53 16.60
CA SER A 258 13.81 3.94 17.70
C SER A 258 15.07 4.76 18.00
N GLY A 259 15.36 5.00 19.28
CA GLY A 259 16.48 5.84 19.74
C GLY A 259 16.23 7.35 19.61
N LYS A 260 15.03 7.79 19.17
CA LYS A 260 14.65 9.22 19.14
C LYS A 260 13.67 9.55 20.24
N LEU A 261 13.64 10.80 20.64
CA LEU A 261 12.72 11.28 21.66
C LEU A 261 11.26 11.24 21.15
N CYS A 262 10.36 10.77 21.99
CA CYS A 262 8.92 10.83 21.76
C CYS A 262 8.48 12.29 21.61
N TRP A 263 7.65 12.57 20.63
CA TRP A 263 7.13 13.92 20.39
C TRP A 263 6.29 14.46 21.55
N ILE A 264 5.63 13.56 22.30
CA ILE A 264 4.72 13.93 23.41
C ILE A 264 5.50 14.01 24.72
N CYS A 265 6.06 12.90 25.22
CA CYS A 265 6.59 12.79 26.58
C CYS A 265 8.11 12.88 26.67
N LYS A 266 8.82 13.05 25.56
CA LYS A 266 10.30 13.14 25.45
C LYS A 266 11.05 11.87 25.89
N SER A 267 10.39 10.80 26.29
CA SER A 267 11.03 9.51 26.55
C SER A 267 11.53 8.89 25.24
N MET A 268 12.53 8.05 25.33
CA MET A 268 13.14 7.39 24.17
C MET A 268 12.19 6.34 23.57
N ILE A 269 11.94 6.43 22.25
CA ILE A 269 11.17 5.44 21.52
C ILE A 269 11.99 4.15 21.42
N LYS A 270 11.36 3.02 21.73
CA LYS A 270 11.95 1.69 21.64
C LYS A 270 11.49 0.95 20.38
N SER A 271 12.22 -0.09 20.02
CA SER A 271 11.80 -1.05 19.01
C SER A 271 12.19 -2.46 19.42
N GLU A 272 11.31 -3.39 19.18
CA GLU A 272 11.53 -4.81 19.47
C GLU A 272 10.97 -5.66 18.33
N ARG A 273 11.57 -6.82 18.08
CA ARG A 273 11.02 -7.81 17.15
C ARG A 273 10.05 -8.70 17.90
N THR A 274 8.83 -8.77 17.41
CA THR A 274 7.84 -9.75 17.90
C THR A 274 8.03 -11.10 17.20
N VAL A 275 7.26 -12.09 17.59
CA VAL A 275 7.28 -13.47 17.03
C VAL A 275 7.13 -13.45 15.49
N THR A 276 6.42 -12.48 14.95
CA THR A 276 6.26 -12.27 13.49
C THR A 276 7.52 -11.75 12.78
N SER A 277 8.66 -11.66 13.45
CA SER A 277 9.92 -11.07 12.94
C SER A 277 9.81 -9.61 12.50
N ARG A 278 8.70 -8.93 12.81
CA ARG A 278 8.45 -7.52 12.49
C ARG A 278 8.83 -6.63 13.65
N SER A 279 9.64 -5.60 13.38
CA SER A 279 9.98 -4.60 14.41
C SER A 279 8.75 -3.80 14.79
N THR A 280 8.39 -3.81 16.05
CA THR A 280 7.36 -2.97 16.66
C THR A 280 8.01 -1.74 17.26
N PHE A 281 7.49 -0.56 16.99
CA PHE A 281 8.00 0.72 17.50
C PHE A 281 6.98 1.30 18.47
N TRP A 282 7.43 1.70 19.67
CA TRP A 282 6.53 2.26 20.70
C TRP A 282 7.24 3.22 21.63
N CYS A 283 6.45 4.03 22.34
CA CYS A 283 6.92 4.85 23.46
C CYS A 283 6.56 4.18 24.78
N PRO A 284 7.52 3.76 25.63
CA PRO A 284 7.22 3.01 26.86
C PRO A 284 6.50 3.85 27.92
N LYS A 285 6.53 5.18 27.83
CA LYS A 285 5.83 6.08 28.75
C LYS A 285 4.40 6.40 28.30
N CYS A 286 4.16 6.46 26.97
CA CYS A 286 2.83 6.81 26.46
C CYS A 286 1.93 5.59 26.24
N GLN A 287 2.50 4.39 26.16
CA GLN A 287 1.78 3.13 25.85
C GLN A 287 2.04 2.14 26.98
N GLN A 288 1.05 1.97 27.84
CA GLN A 288 1.10 1.10 29.01
C GLN A 288 0.10 -0.06 28.90
#